data_955e9289c2b426c63bec9596e9ecd99d
#
_entry.id   955e9289c2b426c63bec9596e9ecd99d
#
_cell.length_a   1.000
_cell.length_b   1.000
_cell.length_c   1.000
_cell.angle_alpha   90.00
_cell.angle_beta   90.00
_cell.angle_gamma   90.00
#
_symmetry.space_group_name_H-M   'P 1'
#
loop_
_entity.id
_entity.type
_entity.pdbx_description
1 polymer ?
#
loop_
_entity_poly.entity_id
_entity_poly.type
_entity_poly.pdbx_seq_one_letter_code
_entity_poly.pdbx_strand_id
1 'polypeptide(L)'
;MQMIKQCFFLLVLGTAALFMPHAKATCTTPDLPKMINMASISVPTTLAVGATIPGTEQSVHVAGHCDQSIDSGLEIVSCYYGTGAEIPGLKGVYESGVPGVGVALMNDQGQRISGAGGVQCDSRGTPVGYVSGDGTQSFNFDVTLELVKTSDAVTSGTLVQSQTEFGIGVFGHEGIGSPNHIAYAGNVILHQVTCSVSPKNLTVNLGDFPVSDFMSVGFLSSPAQTFNITVNCDTTVQPELKITSANGYETAFEGVIKLTKQTGMATGVGVRMLFDDRIATFDTYVNTQSLAVANETLEIPFQVRYEQINDVVTPGPANTVATITLAYK
;
A
#
# COMPACT_ATOMS: atom_id res chain seq x y z
N MET A 1 -59.99 26.42 -41.36
CA MET A 1 -58.65 26.42 -41.97
C MET A 1 -57.56 26.89 -40.99
N GLN A 2 -57.87 27.14 -39.73
CA GLN A 2 -56.93 27.61 -38.68
C GLN A 2 -56.49 26.54 -37.70
N MET A 3 -57.19 25.42 -37.58
CA MET A 3 -56.84 24.32 -36.67
C MET A 3 -55.76 23.36 -37.21
N ILE A 4 -55.54 23.31 -38.51
CA ILE A 4 -54.54 22.40 -39.13
C ILE A 4 -53.10 22.96 -39.04
N LYS A 5 -52.95 24.31 -38.91
CA LYS A 5 -51.64 24.94 -38.79
C LYS A 5 -51.00 24.83 -37.40
N GLN A 6 -51.81 24.65 -36.35
CA GLN A 6 -51.26 24.48 -34.97
C GLN A 6 -50.77 23.06 -34.67
N CYS A 7 -51.33 22.04 -35.29
CA CYS A 7 -50.85 20.67 -35.15
C CYS A 7 -49.49 20.40 -35.83
N PHE A 8 -49.19 21.12 -36.91
CA PHE A 8 -47.92 20.93 -37.63
C PHE A 8 -46.74 21.60 -36.93
N PHE A 9 -46.96 22.66 -36.13
CA PHE A 9 -45.91 23.33 -35.36
C PHE A 9 -45.54 22.57 -34.08
N LEU A 10 -46.47 21.83 -33.48
CA LEU A 10 -46.20 21.00 -32.30
C LEU A 10 -45.51 19.68 -32.67
N LEU A 11 -45.66 19.20 -33.93
CA LEU A 11 -45.01 17.95 -34.36
C LEU A 11 -43.52 18.16 -34.72
N VAL A 12 -43.13 19.39 -35.12
CA VAL A 12 -41.74 19.72 -35.47
C VAL A 12 -40.91 20.02 -34.24
N LEU A 13 -41.49 20.48 -33.14
CA LEU A 13 -40.76 20.66 -31.87
C LEU A 13 -40.52 19.32 -31.10
N GLY A 14 -41.33 18.30 -31.38
CA GLY A 14 -41.21 16.98 -30.71
C GLY A 14 -40.09 16.07 -31.26
N THR A 15 -39.61 16.37 -32.49
CA THR A 15 -38.58 15.53 -33.15
C THR A 15 -37.14 16.04 -32.94
N ALA A 16 -36.97 17.29 -32.46
CA ALA A 16 -35.63 17.86 -32.18
C ALA A 16 -35.01 17.36 -30.86
N ALA A 17 -35.78 16.69 -30.01
CA ALA A 17 -35.33 16.22 -28.72
C ALA A 17 -34.66 14.80 -28.72
N LEU A 18 -34.58 14.15 -29.89
CA LEU A 18 -34.10 12.75 -29.99
C LEU A 18 -32.69 12.60 -30.58
N PHE A 19 -32.01 13.70 -30.89
CA PHE A 19 -30.60 13.70 -31.30
C PHE A 19 -29.75 14.51 -30.31
N MET A 20 -29.75 14.15 -29.02
CA MET A 20 -28.62 14.50 -28.21
C MET A 20 -27.49 13.53 -28.60
N PRO A 21 -26.38 14.04 -29.16
CA PRO A 21 -25.21 13.16 -29.31
C PRO A 21 -24.87 12.66 -27.92
N HIS A 22 -24.93 11.35 -27.73
CA HIS A 22 -24.36 10.74 -26.55
C HIS A 22 -22.88 11.09 -26.63
N ALA A 23 -22.38 11.88 -25.69
CA ALA A 23 -20.94 12.06 -25.53
C ALA A 23 -20.33 10.68 -25.39
N LYS A 24 -19.62 10.21 -26.42
CA LYS A 24 -18.82 8.99 -26.32
C LYS A 24 -17.62 9.38 -25.49
N ALA A 25 -17.34 8.61 -24.46
CA ALA A 25 -16.07 8.75 -23.76
C ALA A 25 -14.95 8.65 -24.80
N THR A 26 -14.08 9.66 -24.83
CA THR A 26 -12.95 9.72 -25.78
C THR A 26 -11.86 8.72 -25.44
N CYS A 27 -11.89 8.18 -24.20
CA CYS A 27 -10.98 7.13 -23.75
C CYS A 27 -11.76 5.94 -23.18
N THR A 28 -11.21 4.75 -23.36
CA THR A 28 -11.81 3.49 -22.88
C THR A 28 -10.80 2.64 -22.13
N THR A 29 -11.24 2.06 -21.03
CA THR A 29 -10.51 1.03 -20.28
C THR A 29 -11.50 0.01 -19.71
N PRO A 30 -11.16 -1.29 -19.69
CA PRO A 30 -11.94 -2.29 -18.96
C PRO A 30 -11.71 -2.25 -17.44
N ASP A 31 -10.68 -1.54 -16.97
CA ASP A 31 -10.21 -1.59 -15.58
C ASP A 31 -11.02 -0.69 -14.64
N LEU A 32 -11.72 0.32 -15.17
CA LEU A 32 -12.54 1.25 -14.39
C LEU A 32 -14.04 1.10 -14.68
N PRO A 33 -14.91 1.28 -13.68
CA PRO A 33 -14.60 1.65 -12.29
C PRO A 33 -14.00 0.49 -11.50
N LYS A 34 -13.17 0.80 -10.51
CA LYS A 34 -12.61 -0.20 -9.61
C LYS A 34 -13.03 0.05 -8.17
N MET A 35 -13.82 -0.88 -7.62
CA MET A 35 -14.21 -0.92 -6.21
C MET A 35 -13.37 -1.94 -5.48
N ILE A 36 -12.67 -1.50 -4.44
CA ILE A 36 -11.77 -2.33 -3.65
C ILE A 36 -12.50 -2.75 -2.38
N ASN A 37 -12.80 -4.04 -2.28
CA ASN A 37 -13.38 -4.61 -1.07
C ASN A 37 -12.29 -4.79 0.00
N MET A 38 -12.58 -4.33 1.20
CA MET A 38 -11.70 -4.50 2.34
C MET A 38 -12.46 -5.05 3.54
N ALA A 39 -11.77 -5.83 4.35
CA ALA A 39 -12.23 -6.21 5.68
C ALA A 39 -12.11 -5.01 6.64
N SER A 40 -12.55 -5.20 7.88
CA SER A 40 -12.31 -4.25 8.97
C SER A 40 -10.82 -3.98 9.15
N ILE A 41 -10.44 -2.72 9.36
CA ILE A 41 -9.07 -2.26 9.47
C ILE A 41 -8.79 -1.83 10.90
N SER A 42 -7.68 -2.34 11.44
CA SER A 42 -7.16 -1.92 12.74
C SER A 42 -6.09 -0.84 12.56
N VAL A 43 -6.28 0.31 13.19
CA VAL A 43 -5.33 1.43 13.14
C VAL A 43 -4.50 1.44 14.41
N PRO A 44 -3.19 1.10 14.35
CA PRO A 44 -2.34 1.10 15.53
C PRO A 44 -2.15 2.51 16.10
N THR A 45 -2.27 2.67 17.41
CA THR A 45 -1.96 3.96 18.08
C THR A 45 -0.51 4.36 17.90
N THR A 46 0.40 3.39 17.79
CA THR A 46 1.84 3.60 17.63
C THR A 46 2.27 3.98 16.21
N LEU A 47 1.36 3.88 15.22
CA LEU A 47 1.64 4.28 13.86
C LEU A 47 1.85 5.79 13.80
N ALA A 48 2.90 6.24 13.11
CA ALA A 48 3.19 7.67 12.97
C ALA A 48 2.12 8.39 12.12
N VAL A 49 1.84 9.65 12.45
CA VAL A 49 1.01 10.53 11.60
C VAL A 49 1.70 10.70 10.24
N GLY A 50 0.92 10.60 9.16
CA GLY A 50 1.40 10.60 7.77
C GLY A 50 1.79 9.23 7.23
N ALA A 51 1.88 8.20 8.07
CA ALA A 51 2.17 6.84 7.63
C ALA A 51 0.93 6.15 7.06
N THR A 52 1.14 5.29 6.07
CA THR A 52 0.13 4.41 5.50
C THR A 52 -0.35 3.41 6.56
N ILE A 53 -1.65 3.23 6.68
CA ILE A 53 -2.23 2.23 7.57
C ILE A 53 -1.97 0.85 6.96
N PRO A 54 -1.28 -0.05 7.68
CA PRO A 54 -0.88 -1.34 7.14
C PRO A 54 -2.06 -2.18 6.62
N GLY A 55 -1.86 -2.81 5.47
CA GLY A 55 -2.87 -3.66 4.85
C GLY A 55 -3.95 -2.91 4.04
N THR A 56 -3.84 -1.58 3.93
CA THR A 56 -4.80 -0.76 3.16
C THR A 56 -4.33 -0.47 1.73
N GLU A 57 -3.05 -0.65 1.44
CA GLU A 57 -2.47 -0.42 0.11
C GLU A 57 -3.05 -1.40 -0.91
N GLN A 58 -3.69 -0.88 -1.93
CA GLN A 58 -4.30 -1.68 -3.00
C GLN A 58 -3.89 -1.12 -4.36
N SER A 59 -3.09 -1.90 -5.08
CA SER A 59 -2.63 -1.54 -6.41
C SER A 59 -3.68 -1.88 -7.46
N VAL A 60 -3.90 -0.97 -8.40
CA VAL A 60 -4.81 -1.12 -9.52
C VAL A 60 -4.04 -0.80 -10.80
N HIS A 61 -4.00 -1.76 -11.71
CA HIS A 61 -3.49 -1.57 -13.05
C HIS A 61 -4.57 -0.95 -13.92
N VAL A 62 -4.22 0.10 -14.70
CA VAL A 62 -5.12 0.81 -15.60
C VAL A 62 -4.50 0.87 -16.98
N ALA A 63 -5.09 0.16 -17.94
CA ALA A 63 -4.66 0.14 -19.32
C ALA A 63 -5.84 0.39 -20.27
N GLY A 64 -5.56 1.04 -21.39
CA GLY A 64 -6.60 1.36 -22.37
C GLY A 64 -6.08 2.24 -23.49
N HIS A 65 -7.01 2.89 -24.18
CA HIS A 65 -6.68 3.80 -25.28
C HIS A 65 -7.71 4.92 -25.40
N CYS A 66 -7.29 6.02 -25.96
CA CYS A 66 -8.12 7.15 -26.35
C CYS A 66 -8.34 7.17 -27.87
N ASP A 67 -9.34 7.90 -28.33
CA ASP A 67 -9.50 8.15 -29.77
C ASP A 67 -8.46 9.18 -30.28
N GLN A 68 -8.38 9.32 -31.61
CA GLN A 68 -7.37 10.17 -32.24
C GLN A 68 -7.61 11.67 -32.03
N SER A 69 -8.70 12.09 -31.34
CA SER A 69 -8.93 13.47 -30.94
C SER A 69 -8.12 13.89 -29.72
N ILE A 70 -7.53 12.92 -29.00
CA ILE A 70 -6.66 13.16 -27.85
C ILE A 70 -5.21 13.24 -28.31
N ASP A 71 -4.55 14.35 -27.98
CA ASP A 71 -3.13 14.52 -28.31
C ASP A 71 -2.23 13.56 -27.51
N SER A 72 -1.20 13.07 -28.19
CA SER A 72 -0.17 12.25 -27.55
C SER A 72 0.61 13.06 -26.50
N GLY A 73 0.98 12.41 -25.42
CA GLY A 73 1.80 13.00 -24.36
C GLY A 73 1.03 13.83 -23.33
N LEU A 74 -0.32 13.90 -23.44
CA LEU A 74 -1.12 14.55 -22.41
C LEU A 74 -1.05 13.80 -21.09
N GLU A 75 -1.03 14.56 -20.00
CA GLU A 75 -1.05 14.02 -18.64
C GLU A 75 -2.41 13.36 -18.37
N ILE A 76 -2.34 12.18 -17.75
CA ILE A 76 -3.48 11.55 -17.12
C ILE A 76 -3.42 11.90 -15.64
N VAL A 77 -4.47 12.57 -15.18
CA VAL A 77 -4.57 13.15 -13.84
C VAL A 77 -5.63 12.44 -13.02
N SER A 78 -5.59 12.63 -11.73
CA SER A 78 -6.62 12.12 -10.83
C SER A 78 -7.23 13.25 -10.01
N CYS A 79 -8.57 13.23 -9.84
CA CYS A 79 -9.30 14.16 -8.99
C CYS A 79 -10.00 13.41 -7.86
N TYR A 80 -9.86 13.92 -6.64
CA TYR A 80 -10.58 13.41 -5.48
C TYR A 80 -12.03 13.91 -5.50
N TYR A 81 -12.99 12.99 -5.51
CA TYR A 81 -14.41 13.26 -5.60
C TYR A 81 -15.13 13.35 -4.25
N GLY A 82 -14.45 13.01 -3.16
CA GLY A 82 -14.99 13.20 -1.82
C GLY A 82 -15.19 14.68 -1.48
N THR A 83 -15.92 14.93 -0.40
CA THR A 83 -16.22 16.30 0.07
C THR A 83 -15.10 16.88 0.94
N GLY A 84 -14.13 16.05 1.35
CA GLY A 84 -13.00 16.45 2.19
C GLY A 84 -11.95 17.27 1.45
N ALA A 85 -11.15 18.00 2.21
CA ALA A 85 -10.02 18.77 1.68
C ALA A 85 -8.71 17.97 1.75
N GLU A 86 -7.71 18.40 1.00
CA GLU A 86 -6.32 17.96 1.20
C GLU A 86 -5.84 18.43 2.59
N ILE A 87 -5.28 17.50 3.38
CA ILE A 87 -4.95 17.74 4.79
C ILE A 87 -3.67 18.58 4.89
N PRO A 88 -3.69 19.73 5.57
CA PRO A 88 -2.52 20.58 5.72
C PRO A 88 -1.33 19.81 6.33
N GLY A 89 -0.18 19.89 5.67
CA GLY A 89 1.03 19.19 6.10
C GLY A 89 1.17 17.74 5.67
N LEU A 90 0.11 17.15 5.09
CA LEU A 90 0.11 15.79 4.55
C LEU A 90 -0.21 15.82 3.05
N LYS A 91 0.78 16.23 2.26
CA LYS A 91 0.62 16.42 0.81
C LYS A 91 0.05 15.17 0.12
N GLY A 92 -1.02 15.34 -0.67
CA GLY A 92 -1.70 14.26 -1.40
C GLY A 92 -2.56 13.35 -0.52
N VAL A 93 -2.86 13.74 0.71
CA VAL A 93 -3.76 13.03 1.62
C VAL A 93 -5.04 13.84 1.81
N TYR A 94 -6.18 13.22 1.62
CA TYR A 94 -7.50 13.86 1.67
C TYR A 94 -8.32 13.31 2.84
N GLU A 95 -9.21 14.12 3.40
CA GLU A 95 -10.10 13.71 4.48
C GLU A 95 -11.03 12.59 3.99
N SER A 96 -11.04 11.45 4.68
CA SER A 96 -11.86 10.28 4.34
C SER A 96 -13.26 10.27 4.97
N GLY A 97 -13.61 11.33 5.74
CA GLY A 97 -14.81 11.37 6.55
C GLY A 97 -14.70 10.64 7.90
N VAL A 98 -13.61 9.90 8.14
CA VAL A 98 -13.32 9.28 9.44
C VAL A 98 -12.23 10.10 10.14
N PRO A 99 -12.50 10.68 11.32
CA PRO A 99 -11.51 11.51 12.02
C PRO A 99 -10.23 10.73 12.35
N GLY A 100 -9.09 11.30 11.98
CA GLY A 100 -7.78 10.70 12.17
C GLY A 100 -7.34 9.75 11.06
N VAL A 101 -8.17 9.57 10.02
CA VAL A 101 -7.86 8.76 8.84
C VAL A 101 -8.08 9.58 7.57
N GLY A 102 -7.10 9.60 6.70
CA GLY A 102 -7.18 10.16 5.36
C GLY A 102 -7.11 9.08 4.29
N VAL A 103 -7.40 9.45 3.06
CA VAL A 103 -7.25 8.62 1.88
C VAL A 103 -6.28 9.26 0.91
N ALA A 104 -5.47 8.47 0.24
CA ALA A 104 -4.53 8.93 -0.78
C ALA A 104 -4.50 7.97 -1.96
N LEU A 105 -4.21 8.52 -3.14
CA LEU A 105 -3.86 7.76 -4.33
C LEU A 105 -2.39 8.03 -4.66
N MET A 106 -1.63 6.99 -4.96
CA MET A 106 -0.23 7.10 -5.41
C MET A 106 -0.11 6.69 -6.88
N ASN A 107 0.82 7.32 -7.60
CA ASN A 107 1.23 6.87 -8.92
C ASN A 107 2.27 5.73 -8.83
N ASP A 108 2.69 5.21 -9.97
CA ASP A 108 3.70 4.14 -10.10
C ASP A 108 5.10 4.51 -9.58
N GLN A 109 5.35 5.80 -9.36
CA GLN A 109 6.58 6.31 -8.75
C GLN A 109 6.50 6.40 -7.22
N GLY A 110 5.39 5.98 -6.63
CA GLY A 110 5.15 6.07 -5.18
C GLY A 110 4.86 7.49 -4.69
N GLN A 111 4.49 8.41 -5.58
CA GLN A 111 4.11 9.78 -5.22
C GLN A 111 2.62 9.88 -4.97
N ARG A 112 2.21 10.40 -3.82
CA ARG A 112 0.82 10.74 -3.54
C ARG A 112 0.34 11.87 -4.45
N ILE A 113 -0.84 11.71 -5.02
CA ILE A 113 -1.44 12.67 -5.95
C ILE A 113 -1.91 13.89 -5.17
N SER A 114 -1.27 15.02 -5.39
CA SER A 114 -1.58 16.29 -4.73
C SER A 114 -2.31 17.25 -5.68
N GLY A 115 -3.06 18.21 -5.11
CA GLY A 115 -3.86 19.15 -5.89
C GLY A 115 -5.13 18.54 -6.50
N ALA A 116 -5.47 17.31 -6.11
CA ALA A 116 -6.64 16.59 -6.63
C ALA A 116 -7.98 17.05 -6.01
N GLY A 117 -7.95 17.86 -4.96
CA GLY A 117 -9.16 18.29 -4.24
C GLY A 117 -9.87 19.47 -4.87
N GLY A 118 -11.18 19.56 -4.63
CA GLY A 118 -12.02 20.69 -5.01
C GLY A 118 -12.50 20.69 -6.47
N VAL A 119 -13.31 21.71 -6.79
CA VAL A 119 -14.00 21.82 -8.10
C VAL A 119 -13.03 22.06 -9.27
N GLN A 120 -11.87 22.61 -8.99
CA GLN A 120 -10.83 22.90 -10.00
C GLN A 120 -9.57 22.07 -9.67
N CYS A 121 -9.72 20.75 -9.65
CA CYS A 121 -8.57 19.90 -9.38
C CYS A 121 -7.50 20.08 -10.47
N ASP A 122 -6.25 20.25 -10.04
CA ASP A 122 -5.09 20.27 -10.92
C ASP A 122 -3.96 19.44 -10.29
N SER A 123 -3.91 18.16 -10.63
CA SER A 123 -2.90 17.22 -10.14
C SER A 123 -1.77 16.95 -11.16
N ARG A 124 -1.58 17.83 -12.15
CA ARG A 124 -0.50 17.69 -13.14
C ARG A 124 0.91 17.66 -12.55
N GLY A 125 1.10 18.20 -11.34
CA GLY A 125 2.37 18.08 -10.62
C GLY A 125 2.70 16.66 -10.15
N THR A 126 1.71 15.76 -10.13
CA THR A 126 1.81 14.35 -9.78
C THR A 126 0.88 13.52 -10.66
N PRO A 127 1.11 13.44 -12.00
CA PRO A 127 0.24 12.70 -12.90
C PRO A 127 0.27 11.20 -12.57
N VAL A 128 -0.81 10.51 -12.88
CA VAL A 128 -0.90 9.05 -12.74
C VAL A 128 -0.33 8.31 -13.97
N GLY A 129 -0.26 8.98 -15.12
CA GLY A 129 0.27 8.43 -16.36
C GLY A 129 0.24 9.45 -17.48
N TYR A 130 0.47 8.98 -18.70
CA TYR A 130 0.47 9.80 -19.92
C TYR A 130 -0.18 9.04 -21.07
N VAL A 131 -0.80 9.77 -21.98
CA VAL A 131 -1.22 9.23 -23.27
C VAL A 131 0.03 8.95 -24.10
N SER A 132 0.14 7.75 -24.66
CA SER A 132 1.32 7.30 -25.42
C SER A 132 1.67 8.24 -26.57
N GLY A 133 2.96 8.45 -26.78
CA GLY A 133 3.52 9.25 -27.88
C GLY A 133 3.77 8.48 -29.17
N ASP A 134 3.39 7.20 -29.24
CA ASP A 134 3.67 6.30 -30.38
C ASP A 134 2.58 6.30 -31.48
N GLY A 135 1.57 7.18 -31.34
CA GLY A 135 0.45 7.29 -32.27
C GLY A 135 -0.70 6.31 -32.03
N THR A 136 -0.60 5.47 -31.00
CA THR A 136 -1.69 4.55 -30.61
C THR A 136 -2.69 5.18 -29.65
N GLN A 137 -2.36 6.33 -29.04
CA GLN A 137 -3.09 6.98 -27.95
C GLN A 137 -3.44 6.01 -26.81
N SER A 138 -2.62 5.02 -26.61
CA SER A 138 -2.75 4.05 -25.50
C SER A 138 -2.27 4.66 -24.19
N PHE A 139 -2.65 4.04 -23.08
CA PHE A 139 -2.11 4.34 -21.77
C PHE A 139 -1.98 3.03 -20.96
N ASN A 140 -1.00 3.03 -20.06
CA ASN A 140 -0.70 1.88 -19.20
C ASN A 140 0.05 2.41 -17.97
N PHE A 141 -0.54 2.28 -16.78
CA PHE A 141 0.05 2.73 -15.52
C PHE A 141 -0.58 1.98 -14.34
N ASP A 142 0.14 1.98 -13.22
CA ASP A 142 -0.37 1.47 -11.96
C ASP A 142 -0.64 2.63 -10.99
N VAL A 143 -1.69 2.51 -10.21
CA VAL A 143 -1.98 3.40 -9.09
C VAL A 143 -2.23 2.58 -7.84
N THR A 144 -1.91 3.15 -6.68
CA THR A 144 -2.16 2.50 -5.39
C THR A 144 -3.04 3.38 -4.52
N LEU A 145 -4.21 2.87 -4.15
CA LEU A 145 -5.10 3.49 -3.17
C LEU A 145 -4.66 3.06 -1.77
N GLU A 146 -4.57 4.01 -0.84
CA GLU A 146 -4.16 3.77 0.54
C GLU A 146 -4.96 4.60 1.54
N LEU A 147 -5.02 4.12 2.79
CA LEU A 147 -5.45 4.91 3.94
C LEU A 147 -4.24 5.38 4.73
N VAL A 148 -4.31 6.60 5.24
CA VAL A 148 -3.21 7.26 5.94
C VAL A 148 -3.67 7.71 7.32
N LYS A 149 -2.87 7.45 8.35
CA LYS A 149 -3.12 8.02 9.68
C LYS A 149 -2.84 9.52 9.66
N THR A 150 -3.81 10.34 10.06
CA THR A 150 -3.72 11.79 9.94
C THR A 150 -3.68 12.53 11.28
N SER A 151 -3.95 11.82 12.38
CA SER A 151 -3.77 12.34 13.75
C SER A 151 -3.43 11.22 14.72
N ASP A 152 -2.92 11.59 15.91
CA ASP A 152 -2.63 10.60 16.97
C ASP A 152 -3.92 9.97 17.52
N ALA A 153 -5.01 10.72 17.55
CA ALA A 153 -6.32 10.22 17.93
C ALA A 153 -7.10 9.83 16.67
N VAL A 154 -7.31 8.52 16.51
CA VAL A 154 -8.18 7.96 15.47
C VAL A 154 -9.51 7.57 16.11
N THR A 155 -10.61 8.03 15.57
CA THR A 155 -11.94 7.61 16.03
C THR A 155 -12.39 6.41 15.21
N SER A 156 -12.86 5.35 15.87
CA SER A 156 -13.49 4.22 15.17
C SER A 156 -14.68 4.72 14.35
N GLY A 157 -14.79 4.26 13.12
CA GLY A 157 -15.84 4.72 12.21
C GLY A 157 -15.95 3.84 10.98
N THR A 158 -16.85 4.20 10.09
CA THR A 158 -17.09 3.48 8.84
C THR A 158 -16.71 4.37 7.67
N LEU A 159 -15.85 3.89 6.79
CA LEU A 159 -15.58 4.54 5.51
C LEU A 159 -16.83 4.50 4.63
N VAL A 160 -17.11 5.62 4.01
CA VAL A 160 -18.16 5.73 2.99
C VAL A 160 -17.47 5.79 1.63
N GLN A 161 -17.91 4.97 0.67
CA GLN A 161 -17.30 4.87 -0.66
C GLN A 161 -17.06 6.24 -1.28
N SER A 162 -18.07 7.11 -1.32
CA SER A 162 -17.99 8.46 -1.92
C SER A 162 -16.96 9.38 -1.28
N GLN A 163 -16.43 9.04 -0.10
CA GLN A 163 -15.36 9.78 0.57
C GLN A 163 -13.97 9.16 0.31
N THR A 164 -13.87 8.21 -0.61
CA THR A 164 -12.61 7.56 -1.00
C THR A 164 -12.42 7.51 -2.52
N GLU A 165 -13.27 8.19 -3.26
CA GLU A 165 -13.29 8.15 -4.73
C GLU A 165 -12.26 9.07 -5.36
N PHE A 166 -11.44 8.50 -6.23
CA PHE A 166 -10.53 9.21 -7.11
C PHE A 166 -10.91 8.95 -8.56
N GLY A 167 -11.36 9.99 -9.25
CA GLY A 167 -11.64 9.94 -10.69
C GLY A 167 -10.34 10.05 -11.49
N ILE A 168 -10.26 9.35 -12.61
CA ILE A 168 -9.11 9.33 -13.51
C ILE A 168 -9.53 9.92 -14.86
N GLY A 169 -8.74 10.83 -15.41
CA GLY A 169 -9.04 11.47 -16.70
C GLY A 169 -7.82 12.05 -17.39
N VAL A 170 -7.94 12.29 -18.69
CA VAL A 170 -6.93 13.06 -19.44
C VAL A 170 -7.14 14.54 -19.13
N PHE A 171 -6.07 15.25 -18.79
CA PHE A 171 -6.17 16.67 -18.42
C PHE A 171 -6.84 17.51 -19.52
N GLY A 172 -7.86 18.27 -19.14
CA GLY A 172 -8.65 19.10 -20.08
C GLY A 172 -9.66 18.32 -20.91
N HIS A 173 -9.82 17.03 -20.71
CA HIS A 173 -10.73 16.15 -21.41
C HIS A 173 -11.62 15.35 -20.46
N GLU A 174 -12.35 14.38 -21.01
CA GLU A 174 -13.23 13.51 -20.24
C GLU A 174 -12.46 12.47 -19.39
N GLY A 175 -13.17 11.84 -18.45
CA GLY A 175 -12.67 10.74 -17.67
C GLY A 175 -12.31 9.51 -18.50
N ILE A 176 -11.41 8.72 -18.00
CA ILE A 176 -11.03 7.40 -18.54
C ILE A 176 -11.99 6.35 -18.00
N GLY A 177 -12.68 5.65 -18.90
CA GLY A 177 -13.70 4.68 -18.53
C GLY A 177 -15.03 5.36 -18.11
N SER A 178 -16.03 4.55 -17.73
CA SER A 178 -17.36 5.06 -17.33
C SER A 178 -18.02 4.11 -16.31
N PRO A 179 -18.23 4.56 -15.07
CA PRO A 179 -17.63 5.72 -14.39
C PRO A 179 -16.12 5.51 -14.18
N ASN A 180 -15.37 6.58 -14.17
CA ASN A 180 -13.92 6.63 -14.24
C ASN A 180 -13.20 6.69 -12.90
N HIS A 181 -13.63 5.97 -11.88
CA HIS A 181 -13.09 6.12 -10.54
C HIS A 181 -12.56 4.83 -9.92
N ILE A 182 -11.68 5.03 -8.94
CA ILE A 182 -11.15 4.02 -8.02
C ILE A 182 -11.56 4.43 -6.61
N ALA A 183 -12.10 3.49 -5.84
CA ALA A 183 -12.54 3.73 -4.47
C ALA A 183 -12.45 2.47 -3.62
N TYR A 184 -12.42 2.62 -2.30
CA TYR A 184 -12.80 1.52 -1.41
C TYR A 184 -14.31 1.31 -1.51
N ALA A 185 -14.74 0.06 -1.56
CA ALA A 185 -16.14 -0.27 -1.40
C ALA A 185 -16.63 0.20 -0.03
N GLY A 186 -17.84 0.70 0.05
CA GLY A 186 -18.39 1.22 1.30
C GLY A 186 -18.46 0.16 2.41
N ASN A 187 -18.67 0.63 3.64
CA ASN A 187 -18.80 -0.17 4.88
C ASN A 187 -17.50 -0.80 5.40
N VAL A 188 -16.34 -0.28 5.04
CA VAL A 188 -15.08 -0.65 5.71
C VAL A 188 -15.08 -0.06 7.12
N ILE A 189 -15.07 -0.92 8.13
CA ILE A 189 -15.06 -0.50 9.53
C ILE A 189 -13.61 -0.30 9.99
N LEU A 190 -13.32 0.88 10.53
CA LEU A 190 -12.04 1.21 11.12
C LEU A 190 -12.15 1.12 12.64
N HIS A 191 -11.20 0.43 13.25
CA HIS A 191 -11.08 0.33 14.71
C HIS A 191 -9.73 0.87 15.15
N GLN A 192 -9.72 1.73 16.16
CA GLN A 192 -8.47 2.05 16.84
C GLN A 192 -8.09 0.86 17.73
N VAL A 193 -6.85 0.40 17.63
CA VAL A 193 -6.33 -0.68 18.45
C VAL A 193 -5.08 -0.22 19.17
N THR A 194 -5.04 -0.50 20.46
CA THR A 194 -3.87 -0.28 21.30
C THR A 194 -3.23 -1.60 21.63
N CYS A 195 -2.03 -1.83 21.13
CA CYS A 195 -1.21 -2.98 21.52
C CYS A 195 0.10 -2.51 22.15
N SER A 196 0.50 -3.17 23.20
CA SER A 196 1.84 -3.05 23.75
C SER A 196 2.74 -4.16 23.21
N VAL A 197 3.98 -3.81 22.87
CA VAL A 197 4.99 -4.74 22.35
C VAL A 197 6.22 -4.69 23.25
N SER A 198 6.74 -5.85 23.64
CA SER A 198 7.93 -5.97 24.47
C SER A 198 8.79 -7.16 24.05
N PRO A 199 10.12 -7.04 24.10
CA PRO A 199 10.90 -5.82 24.30
C PRO A 199 10.92 -4.96 23.04
N LYS A 200 11.06 -3.63 23.17
CA LYS A 200 11.22 -2.72 22.02
C LYS A 200 12.60 -2.77 21.39
N ASN A 201 13.61 -3.08 22.19
CA ASN A 201 14.98 -3.30 21.74
C ASN A 201 15.52 -4.55 22.40
N LEU A 202 16.15 -5.41 21.63
CA LEU A 202 16.71 -6.66 22.10
C LEU A 202 18.06 -6.91 21.44
N THR A 203 19.04 -7.33 22.22
CA THR A 203 20.31 -7.86 21.73
C THR A 203 20.33 -9.36 21.95
N VAL A 204 20.51 -10.13 20.88
CA VAL A 204 20.62 -11.59 20.93
C VAL A 204 22.07 -11.97 20.68
N ASN A 205 22.72 -12.57 21.66
CA ASN A 205 24.08 -13.06 21.52
C ASN A 205 24.06 -14.46 20.90
N LEU A 206 24.57 -14.59 19.66
CA LEU A 206 24.63 -15.86 18.95
C LEU A 206 25.80 -16.74 19.42
N GLY A 207 26.75 -16.19 20.16
CA GLY A 207 27.96 -16.88 20.59
C GLY A 207 29.12 -16.81 19.60
N ASP A 208 30.27 -17.35 20.01
CA ASP A 208 31.49 -17.43 19.22
C ASP A 208 31.64 -18.83 18.62
N PHE A 209 31.90 -18.88 17.34
CA PHE A 209 32.08 -20.13 16.58
C PHE A 209 33.43 -20.13 15.88
N PRO A 210 34.27 -21.17 16.06
CA PRO A 210 35.51 -21.28 15.28
C PRO A 210 35.19 -21.50 13.81
N VAL A 211 36.02 -20.96 12.93
CA VAL A 211 35.85 -21.10 11.45
C VAL A 211 35.80 -22.56 11.02
N SER A 212 36.49 -23.44 11.77
CA SER A 212 36.49 -24.88 11.52
C SER A 212 35.13 -25.56 11.64
N ASP A 213 34.18 -24.94 12.31
CA ASP A 213 32.81 -25.49 12.45
C ASP A 213 31.99 -25.31 11.14
N PHE A 214 32.37 -24.33 10.32
CA PHE A 214 31.72 -24.04 9.06
C PHE A 214 32.36 -24.89 7.94
N MET A 215 31.80 -26.06 7.70
CA MET A 215 32.39 -27.08 6.81
C MET A 215 31.83 -27.09 5.40
N SER A 216 30.63 -26.52 5.21
CA SER A 216 29.96 -26.49 3.90
C SER A 216 28.89 -25.41 3.83
N VAL A 217 28.63 -24.90 2.64
CA VAL A 217 27.52 -23.98 2.38
C VAL A 217 26.22 -24.62 2.84
N GLY A 218 25.37 -23.81 3.54
CA GLY A 218 24.14 -24.26 4.19
C GLY A 218 24.32 -24.79 5.61
N PHE A 219 25.57 -24.90 6.13
CA PHE A 219 25.79 -25.26 7.53
C PHE A 219 25.16 -24.22 8.46
N LEU A 220 24.48 -24.72 9.48
CA LEU A 220 23.79 -23.92 10.50
C LEU A 220 24.47 -24.10 11.86
N SER A 221 24.88 -22.99 12.50
CA SER A 221 25.45 -23.05 13.85
C SER A 221 24.44 -23.59 14.86
N SER A 222 24.96 -24.31 15.89
CA SER A 222 24.13 -24.92 16.93
C SER A 222 24.73 -24.64 18.32
N PRO A 223 23.89 -24.35 19.34
CA PRO A 223 22.43 -24.26 19.27
C PRO A 223 21.95 -22.96 18.58
N ALA A 224 20.71 -22.97 18.07
CA ALA A 224 20.04 -21.74 17.70
C ALA A 224 19.72 -20.93 18.96
N GLN A 225 19.78 -19.61 18.86
CA GLN A 225 19.31 -18.73 19.94
C GLN A 225 17.84 -18.42 19.75
N THR A 226 17.06 -18.50 20.81
CA THR A 226 15.63 -18.23 20.80
C THR A 226 15.30 -16.99 21.61
N PHE A 227 14.30 -16.22 21.17
CA PHE A 227 13.73 -15.12 21.93
C PHE A 227 12.26 -14.95 21.56
N ASN A 228 11.48 -14.31 22.43
CA ASN A 228 10.09 -14.02 22.18
C ASN A 228 9.89 -12.49 22.07
N ILE A 229 8.98 -12.10 21.18
CA ILE A 229 8.33 -10.81 21.23
C ILE A 229 6.93 -11.02 21.79
N THR A 230 6.58 -10.28 22.83
CA THR A 230 5.26 -10.35 23.45
C THR A 230 4.40 -9.22 22.96
N VAL A 231 3.15 -9.53 22.65
CA VAL A 231 2.11 -8.58 22.20
C VAL A 231 0.91 -8.71 23.12
N ASN A 232 0.43 -7.57 23.63
CA ASN A 232 -0.81 -7.51 24.40
C ASN A 232 -1.67 -6.39 23.84
N CYS A 233 -2.89 -6.72 23.42
CA CYS A 233 -3.84 -5.80 22.76
C CYS A 233 -5.11 -5.64 23.59
N ASP A 234 -5.75 -4.48 23.51
CA ASP A 234 -7.05 -4.19 24.14
C ASP A 234 -8.23 -4.83 23.40
N THR A 235 -8.02 -5.27 22.18
CA THR A 235 -9.00 -5.93 21.29
C THR A 235 -8.37 -7.16 20.64
N THR A 236 -9.15 -8.20 20.39
CA THR A 236 -8.66 -9.38 19.67
C THR A 236 -8.36 -9.02 18.22
N VAL A 237 -7.13 -9.22 17.81
CA VAL A 237 -6.63 -8.90 16.45
C VAL A 237 -5.76 -10.02 15.91
N GLN A 238 -5.60 -10.06 14.59
CA GLN A 238 -4.59 -10.89 13.92
C GLN A 238 -3.32 -10.07 13.72
N PRO A 239 -2.23 -10.33 14.46
CA PRO A 239 -0.96 -9.65 14.23
C PRO A 239 -0.32 -10.09 12.91
N GLU A 240 0.32 -9.12 12.25
CA GLU A 240 1.18 -9.33 11.10
C GLU A 240 2.55 -8.74 11.37
N LEU A 241 3.60 -9.44 11.00
CA LEU A 241 4.97 -8.97 11.15
C LEU A 241 5.61 -8.69 9.81
N LYS A 242 6.30 -7.56 9.70
CA LYS A 242 7.25 -7.28 8.63
C LYS A 242 8.65 -7.16 9.22
N ILE A 243 9.56 -7.98 8.73
CA ILE A 243 10.96 -7.99 9.14
C ILE A 243 11.77 -7.27 8.06
N THR A 244 12.52 -6.24 8.45
CA THR A 244 13.38 -5.47 7.55
C THR A 244 14.80 -5.40 8.09
N SER A 245 15.80 -5.25 7.22
CA SER A 245 17.19 -4.99 7.60
C SER A 245 17.86 -4.03 6.61
N ALA A 246 18.50 -2.98 7.14
CA ALA A 246 19.31 -2.06 6.35
C ALA A 246 20.56 -2.74 5.75
N ASN A 247 20.96 -3.89 6.28
CA ASN A 247 22.09 -4.67 5.77
C ASN A 247 21.72 -5.44 4.48
N GLY A 248 20.41 -5.59 4.17
CA GLY A 248 19.89 -6.41 3.10
C GLY A 248 19.92 -7.90 3.42
N TYR A 249 19.59 -8.70 2.42
CA TYR A 249 19.39 -10.16 2.54
C TYR A 249 20.23 -10.93 1.56
N GLU A 250 20.45 -12.21 1.85
CA GLU A 250 21.07 -13.13 0.91
C GLU A 250 20.01 -13.72 -0.03
N THR A 251 20.12 -13.43 -1.33
CA THR A 251 19.09 -13.85 -2.30
C THR A 251 19.10 -15.34 -2.61
N ALA A 252 20.23 -16.00 -2.38
CA ALA A 252 20.38 -17.44 -2.58
C ALA A 252 19.95 -18.27 -1.34
N PHE A 253 19.69 -17.61 -0.22
CA PHE A 253 19.38 -18.27 1.06
C PHE A 253 18.16 -17.62 1.69
N GLU A 254 17.03 -18.31 1.71
CA GLU A 254 15.81 -17.82 2.33
C GLU A 254 16.01 -17.53 3.82
N GLY A 255 15.45 -16.43 4.32
CA GLY A 255 15.50 -16.07 5.73
C GLY A 255 16.88 -15.70 6.26
N VAL A 256 17.84 -15.33 5.40
CA VAL A 256 19.20 -14.96 5.81
C VAL A 256 19.44 -13.46 5.62
N ILE A 257 19.78 -12.80 6.74
CA ILE A 257 20.16 -11.39 6.79
C ILE A 257 21.69 -11.27 6.63
N LYS A 258 22.13 -10.31 5.81
CA LYS A 258 23.54 -9.96 5.65
C LYS A 258 24.12 -9.36 6.93
N LEU A 259 25.42 -9.58 7.13
CA LEU A 259 26.13 -8.97 8.24
C LEU A 259 26.31 -7.47 8.05
N THR A 260 26.39 -6.73 9.15
CA THR A 260 26.74 -5.30 9.13
C THR A 260 28.12 -5.08 8.58
N LYS A 261 28.24 -4.28 7.52
CA LYS A 261 29.51 -3.97 6.89
C LYS A 261 30.39 -3.12 7.81
N GLN A 262 31.54 -3.67 8.18
CA GLN A 262 32.59 -3.00 8.96
C GLN A 262 33.97 -3.59 8.64
N THR A 263 35.03 -2.85 8.95
CA THR A 263 36.38 -3.33 8.75
C THR A 263 36.65 -4.59 9.59
N GLY A 264 37.18 -5.64 8.95
CA GLY A 264 37.51 -6.89 9.61
C GLY A 264 36.32 -7.76 10.00
N MET A 265 35.13 -7.50 9.45
CA MET A 265 33.96 -8.37 9.67
C MET A 265 34.21 -9.77 9.11
N ALA A 266 33.51 -10.76 9.68
CA ALA A 266 33.44 -12.11 9.12
C ALA A 266 32.85 -12.09 7.69
N THR A 267 33.30 -13.02 6.86
CA THR A 267 32.74 -13.22 5.52
C THR A 267 32.34 -14.67 5.32
N GLY A 268 31.45 -14.93 4.37
CA GLY A 268 30.97 -16.27 4.07
C GLY A 268 29.89 -16.79 5.00
N VAL A 269 29.38 -15.94 5.90
CA VAL A 269 28.28 -16.26 6.83
C VAL A 269 27.25 -15.15 6.84
N GLY A 270 25.98 -15.52 7.11
CA GLY A 270 24.87 -14.64 7.38
C GLY A 270 24.10 -15.09 8.60
N VAL A 271 23.05 -14.37 8.98
CA VAL A 271 22.18 -14.74 10.10
C VAL A 271 20.84 -15.23 9.59
N ARG A 272 20.61 -16.54 9.72
CA ARG A 272 19.29 -17.15 9.46
C ARG A 272 18.34 -16.81 10.60
N MET A 273 17.12 -16.39 10.21
CA MET A 273 16.05 -16.10 11.13
C MET A 273 14.81 -16.95 10.81
N LEU A 274 14.21 -17.49 11.85
CA LEU A 274 12.87 -18.06 11.81
C LEU A 274 11.98 -17.23 12.74
N PHE A 275 10.73 -17.09 12.40
CA PHE A 275 9.71 -16.60 13.32
C PHE A 275 8.50 -17.53 13.26
N ASP A 276 7.90 -17.80 14.41
CA ASP A 276 6.70 -18.63 14.52
C ASP A 276 6.92 -20.00 13.82
N ASP A 277 8.12 -20.58 14.04
CA ASP A 277 8.65 -21.83 13.46
C ASP A 277 8.74 -21.89 11.93
N ARG A 278 8.61 -20.76 11.25
CA ARG A 278 8.75 -20.63 9.78
C ARG A 278 9.99 -19.82 9.41
N ILE A 279 10.58 -20.13 8.27
CA ILE A 279 11.67 -19.30 7.71
C ILE A 279 11.14 -17.87 7.51
N ALA A 280 11.89 -16.87 8.00
CA ALA A 280 11.49 -15.48 7.89
C ALA A 280 11.44 -15.02 6.43
N THR A 281 10.31 -14.40 6.06
CA THR A 281 10.18 -13.64 4.82
C THR A 281 10.40 -12.16 5.14
N PHE A 282 11.18 -11.48 4.30
CA PHE A 282 11.54 -10.08 4.52
C PHE A 282 10.71 -9.13 3.67
N ASP A 283 10.61 -7.87 4.12
CA ASP A 283 9.96 -6.74 3.45
C ASP A 283 8.44 -6.93 3.19
N THR A 284 7.86 -8.02 3.66
CA THR A 284 6.45 -8.37 3.49
C THR A 284 5.80 -8.60 4.84
N TYR A 285 4.53 -8.21 5.00
CA TYR A 285 3.73 -8.54 6.17
C TYR A 285 3.29 -10.00 6.12
N VAL A 286 3.52 -10.73 7.20
CA VAL A 286 3.17 -12.15 7.35
C VAL A 286 2.37 -12.32 8.64
N ASN A 287 1.21 -12.94 8.57
CA ASN A 287 0.38 -13.23 9.75
C ASN A 287 1.14 -14.12 10.75
N THR A 288 0.97 -13.84 12.04
CA THR A 288 1.30 -14.79 13.09
C THR A 288 0.39 -16.01 13.03
N GLN A 289 0.82 -17.15 13.57
CA GLN A 289 -0.02 -18.35 13.62
C GLN A 289 -1.18 -18.19 14.60
N SER A 290 -1.00 -17.39 15.64
CA SER A 290 -1.99 -17.16 16.68
C SER A 290 -2.53 -15.74 16.64
N LEU A 291 -3.80 -15.60 17.07
CA LEU A 291 -4.42 -14.30 17.35
C LEU A 291 -3.88 -13.71 18.64
N ALA A 292 -3.75 -12.39 18.70
CA ALA A 292 -3.64 -11.67 19.95
C ALA A 292 -5.05 -11.52 20.55
N VAL A 293 -5.37 -12.33 21.55
CA VAL A 293 -6.67 -12.25 22.24
C VAL A 293 -6.69 -11.03 23.13
N ALA A 294 -7.84 -10.35 23.20
CA ALA A 294 -8.00 -9.13 23.99
C ALA A 294 -7.54 -9.31 25.45
N ASN A 295 -6.66 -8.43 25.90
CA ASN A 295 -6.09 -8.39 27.26
C ASN A 295 -5.27 -9.64 27.64
N GLU A 296 -4.93 -10.52 26.69
CA GLU A 296 -4.02 -11.62 26.89
C GLU A 296 -2.66 -11.32 26.25
N THR A 297 -1.61 -12.02 26.70
CA THR A 297 -0.27 -11.88 26.14
C THR A 297 -0.05 -12.97 25.09
N LEU A 298 0.18 -12.54 23.85
CA LEU A 298 0.67 -13.40 22.79
C LEU A 298 2.20 -13.40 22.80
N GLU A 299 2.81 -14.55 22.87
CA GLU A 299 4.25 -14.73 22.65
C GLU A 299 4.53 -15.18 21.22
N ILE A 300 5.34 -14.42 20.50
CA ILE A 300 5.76 -14.72 19.14
C ILE A 300 7.21 -15.19 19.19
N PRO A 301 7.48 -16.49 18.96
CA PRO A 301 8.81 -17.04 19.08
C PRO A 301 9.66 -16.73 17.85
N PHE A 302 10.93 -16.42 18.10
CA PHE A 302 11.97 -16.25 17.10
C PHE A 302 13.13 -17.19 17.37
N GLN A 303 13.79 -17.64 16.30
CA GLN A 303 15.02 -18.39 16.34
C GLN A 303 16.02 -17.75 15.38
N VAL A 304 17.26 -17.60 15.84
CA VAL A 304 18.35 -17.03 15.03
C VAL A 304 19.64 -17.84 15.22
N ARG A 305 20.43 -17.96 14.16
CA ARG A 305 21.73 -18.63 14.12
C ARG A 305 22.54 -18.23 12.90
N TYR A 306 23.83 -18.48 12.93
CA TYR A 306 24.66 -18.29 11.74
C TYR A 306 24.38 -19.39 10.71
N GLU A 307 24.45 -19.00 9.45
CA GLU A 307 24.43 -19.90 8.29
C GLU A 307 25.61 -19.60 7.38
N GLN A 308 26.32 -20.64 6.98
CA GLN A 308 27.39 -20.54 5.98
C GLN A 308 26.78 -20.33 4.59
N ILE A 309 27.17 -19.24 3.94
CA ILE A 309 26.64 -18.83 2.63
C ILE A 309 27.66 -18.88 1.49
N ASN A 310 28.95 -19.07 1.82
CA ASN A 310 30.02 -19.23 0.84
C ASN A 310 30.97 -20.36 1.27
N ASP A 311 31.70 -20.94 0.32
CA ASP A 311 32.68 -22.01 0.57
C ASP A 311 33.80 -21.57 1.52
N VAL A 312 34.18 -20.29 1.45
CA VAL A 312 35.24 -19.73 2.29
C VAL A 312 34.64 -18.84 3.35
N VAL A 313 34.92 -19.19 4.60
CA VAL A 313 34.56 -18.38 5.78
C VAL A 313 35.81 -17.74 6.35
N THR A 314 35.75 -16.44 6.63
CA THR A 314 36.84 -15.71 7.30
C THR A 314 36.41 -15.29 8.70
N PRO A 315 37.34 -15.29 9.70
CA PRO A 315 37.01 -14.86 11.05
C PRO A 315 36.77 -13.36 11.12
N GLY A 316 35.97 -12.94 12.09
CA GLY A 316 35.69 -11.53 12.38
C GLY A 316 34.36 -11.31 13.10
N PRO A 317 34.05 -10.07 13.51
CA PRO A 317 32.72 -9.76 14.04
C PRO A 317 31.61 -10.07 13.06
N ALA A 318 30.56 -10.76 13.53
CA ALA A 318 29.44 -11.26 12.72
C ALA A 318 28.11 -10.71 13.26
N ASN A 319 27.97 -9.40 13.23
CA ASN A 319 26.79 -8.69 13.74
C ASN A 319 25.81 -8.36 12.64
N THR A 320 24.50 -8.31 12.94
CA THR A 320 23.47 -7.77 12.08
C THR A 320 22.39 -7.08 12.88
N VAL A 321 21.52 -6.33 12.21
CA VAL A 321 20.36 -5.65 12.81
C VAL A 321 19.14 -5.95 11.97
N ALA A 322 18.04 -6.32 12.62
CA ALA A 322 16.73 -6.42 12.02
C ALA A 322 15.74 -5.50 12.75
N THR A 323 14.82 -4.92 11.99
CA THR A 323 13.67 -4.18 12.51
C THR A 323 12.43 -5.02 12.29
N ILE A 324 11.65 -5.23 13.34
CA ILE A 324 10.37 -5.95 13.28
C ILE A 324 9.27 -4.92 13.45
N THR A 325 8.45 -4.76 12.41
CA THR A 325 7.28 -3.89 12.43
C THR A 325 6.05 -4.76 12.63
N LEU A 326 5.21 -4.38 13.58
CA LEU A 326 3.96 -5.06 13.89
C LEU A 326 2.79 -4.27 13.29
N ALA A 327 1.89 -4.97 12.62
CA ALA A 327 0.60 -4.49 12.16
C ALA A 327 -0.51 -5.42 12.64
N TYR A 328 -1.74 -4.98 12.56
CA TYR A 328 -2.89 -5.76 13.05
C TYR A 328 -4.03 -5.68 12.03
N LYS A 329 -4.77 -6.77 11.90
CA LYS A 329 -6.03 -6.83 11.14
C LYS A 329 -7.20 -7.20 12.05
#